data_db59e591902ddab81513f81f93c2ad11
#
_entry.id   db59e591902ddab81513f81f93c2ad11
#
_cell.length_a   1.000
_cell.length_b   1.000
_cell.length_c   1.000
_cell.angle_alpha   90.00
_cell.angle_beta   90.00
_cell.angle_gamma   90.00
#
_symmetry.space_group_name_H-M   'P 1'
#
loop_
_entity.id
_entity.type
_entity.pdbx_description
1 polymer ?
#
loop_
_entity_poly.entity_id
_entity_poly.type
_entity_poly.pdbx_seq_one_letter_code
_entity_poly.pdbx_strand_id
1 'polypeptide(L)'
;MNIEIVSGSPRKESVTFRLALFLQKYLQENTTHHIDIIDVREWNISTLQEVIYTSVDNTPDQLKPLAKRMFGANAFIVVTPEYNGSYTPALKNLFDHFPKQMHKTFGIVTASTGSLGGMRASQQLLLLALALFGIPSPYMLITPAIDKKFDKQGNLLDQSFHNTIHNFATEFLWLAERVGA
;
A
#
# COMPACT_ATOMS: atom_id res chain seq x y z
N MET A 1 -6.45 3.50 -15.17
CA MET A 1 -5.24 2.88 -14.56
C MET A 1 -5.65 1.76 -13.61
N ASN A 2 -4.74 0.83 -13.36
CA ASN A 2 -4.84 -0.15 -12.29
C ASN A 2 -4.04 0.35 -11.08
N ILE A 3 -4.71 0.63 -9.97
CA ILE A 3 -4.10 1.06 -8.71
C ILE A 3 -4.27 -0.07 -7.69
N GLU A 4 -3.16 -0.56 -7.17
CA GLU A 4 -3.18 -1.61 -6.14
C GLU A 4 -2.89 -1.00 -4.77
N ILE A 5 -3.80 -1.19 -3.84
CA ILE A 5 -3.61 -0.85 -2.43
C ILE A 5 -2.97 -2.05 -1.73
N VAL A 6 -1.70 -1.94 -1.38
CA VAL A 6 -0.98 -3.03 -0.70
C VAL A 6 -1.18 -2.91 0.81
N SER A 7 -1.98 -3.81 1.39
CA SER A 7 -2.16 -3.92 2.84
C SER A 7 -1.06 -4.78 3.45
N GLY A 8 -0.08 -4.12 4.07
CA GLY A 8 1.15 -4.74 4.56
C GLY A 8 1.10 -5.33 5.98
N SER A 9 -0.04 -5.32 6.66
CA SER A 9 -0.14 -5.87 8.02
C SER A 9 -0.38 -7.37 8.02
N PRO A 10 0.47 -8.22 8.66
CA PRO A 10 0.25 -9.66 8.75
C PRO A 10 -0.73 -10.08 9.87
N ARG A 11 -1.21 -9.14 10.69
CA ARG A 11 -2.08 -9.46 11.83
C ARG A 11 -3.49 -9.81 11.37
N LYS A 12 -4.09 -10.88 11.92
CA LYS A 12 -5.48 -11.29 11.64
C LYS A 12 -6.45 -10.13 11.89
N GLU A 13 -6.39 -9.51 13.07
CA GLU A 13 -7.19 -8.34 13.45
C GLU A 13 -6.43 -7.04 13.15
N SER A 14 -6.14 -6.80 11.87
CA SER A 14 -5.39 -5.62 11.46
C SER A 14 -6.25 -4.36 11.50
N VAL A 15 -5.92 -3.44 12.39
CA VAL A 15 -6.55 -2.09 12.40
C VAL A 15 -6.11 -1.26 11.19
N THR A 16 -4.91 -1.49 10.67
CA THR A 16 -4.38 -0.80 9.48
C THR A 16 -5.17 -1.18 8.22
N PHE A 17 -5.70 -2.40 8.15
CA PHE A 17 -6.55 -2.85 7.04
C PHE A 17 -7.83 -2.03 6.88
N ARG A 18 -8.37 -1.47 7.97
CA ARG A 18 -9.54 -0.59 7.92
C ARG A 18 -9.32 0.63 7.03
N LEU A 19 -8.10 1.19 7.08
CA LEU A 19 -7.71 2.31 6.23
C LEU A 19 -7.57 1.89 4.76
N ALA A 20 -7.05 0.69 4.49
CA ALA A 20 -6.99 0.15 3.12
C ALA A 20 -8.41 0.00 2.52
N LEU A 21 -9.35 -0.53 3.29
CA LEU A 21 -10.76 -0.63 2.89
C LEU A 21 -11.38 0.74 2.60
N PHE A 22 -11.14 1.71 3.48
CA PHE A 22 -11.64 3.07 3.28
C PHE A 22 -11.06 3.69 1.99
N LEU A 23 -9.74 3.59 1.80
CA LEU A 23 -9.09 4.15 0.61
C LEU A 23 -9.57 3.50 -0.68
N GLN A 24 -9.80 2.18 -0.68
CA GLN A 24 -10.38 1.49 -1.84
C GLN A 24 -11.73 2.07 -2.19
N LYS A 25 -12.66 2.11 -1.24
CA LYS A 25 -14.00 2.65 -1.43
C LYS A 25 -13.96 4.11 -1.87
N TYR A 26 -13.17 4.93 -1.18
CA TYR A 26 -13.03 6.35 -1.48
C TYR A 26 -12.56 6.60 -2.92
N LEU A 27 -11.54 5.87 -3.36
CA LEU A 27 -11.00 6.02 -4.72
C LEU A 27 -11.95 5.45 -5.79
N GLN A 28 -12.65 4.35 -5.52
CA GLN A 28 -13.67 3.80 -6.42
C GLN A 28 -14.85 4.75 -6.63
N GLU A 29 -15.27 5.47 -5.57
CA GLU A 29 -16.35 6.46 -5.63
C GLU A 29 -15.96 7.77 -6.34
N ASN A 30 -14.66 8.12 -6.31
CA ASN A 30 -14.18 9.43 -6.78
C ASN A 30 -13.33 9.36 -8.06
N THR A 31 -13.11 8.17 -8.63
CA THR A 31 -12.33 7.99 -9.87
C THR A 31 -12.95 6.93 -10.78
N THR A 32 -12.49 6.89 -12.02
CA THR A 32 -12.82 5.81 -12.99
C THR A 32 -11.72 4.74 -13.05
N HIS A 33 -10.77 4.77 -12.15
CA HIS A 33 -9.66 3.83 -12.11
C HIS A 33 -10.10 2.49 -11.53
N HIS A 34 -9.41 1.42 -11.90
CA HIS A 34 -9.57 0.11 -11.25
C HIS A 34 -8.75 0.09 -9.98
N ILE A 35 -9.43 -0.09 -8.83
CA ILE A 35 -8.83 -0.03 -7.50
C ILE A 35 -9.03 -1.36 -6.80
N ASP A 36 -7.96 -2.04 -6.44
CA ASP A 36 -8.01 -3.31 -5.74
C ASP A 36 -7.05 -3.36 -4.55
N ILE A 37 -7.26 -4.32 -3.63
CA ILE A 37 -6.39 -4.52 -2.46
C ILE A 37 -5.58 -5.80 -2.63
N ILE A 38 -4.24 -5.70 -2.53
CA ILE A 38 -3.35 -6.83 -2.29
C ILE A 38 -3.14 -6.92 -0.78
N ASP A 39 -3.73 -7.92 -0.16
CA ASP A 39 -3.55 -8.17 1.28
C ASP A 39 -2.47 -9.24 1.48
N VAL A 40 -1.38 -8.90 2.19
CA VAL A 40 -0.28 -9.84 2.45
C VAL A 40 -0.70 -11.09 3.22
N ARG A 41 -1.87 -11.08 3.87
CA ARG A 41 -2.41 -12.23 4.61
C ARG A 41 -3.02 -13.31 3.73
N GLU A 42 -3.38 -12.97 2.50
CA GLU A 42 -4.04 -13.88 1.54
C GLU A 42 -3.06 -14.70 0.72
N TRP A 43 -1.78 -14.34 0.78
CA TRP A 43 -0.74 -14.95 -0.04
C TRP A 43 0.28 -15.70 0.82
N ASN A 44 0.38 -17.01 0.60
CA ASN A 44 1.42 -17.81 1.26
C ASN A 44 2.75 -17.67 0.51
N ILE A 45 3.47 -16.59 0.80
CA ILE A 45 4.79 -16.31 0.25
C ILE A 45 5.84 -16.72 1.28
N SER A 46 6.66 -17.73 0.96
CA SER A 46 7.80 -18.11 1.80
C SER A 46 8.79 -16.94 1.93
N THR A 47 9.59 -16.94 2.97
CA THR A 47 10.70 -15.97 3.06
C THR A 47 11.61 -16.15 1.84
N LEU A 48 11.98 -15.03 1.19
CA LEU A 48 12.84 -15.04 0.02
C LEU A 48 14.19 -15.68 0.35
N GLN A 49 14.55 -16.70 -0.41
CA GLN A 49 15.83 -17.41 -0.28
C GLN A 49 16.67 -17.33 -1.57
N GLU A 50 16.08 -17.66 -2.72
CA GLU A 50 16.85 -17.84 -3.95
C GLU A 50 16.24 -17.14 -5.16
N VAL A 51 14.92 -17.07 -5.29
CA VAL A 51 14.25 -16.69 -6.54
C VAL A 51 13.41 -15.43 -6.37
N ILE A 52 13.71 -14.43 -7.19
CA ILE A 52 12.85 -13.27 -7.41
C ILE A 52 12.03 -13.48 -8.69
N TYR A 53 10.80 -12.99 -8.70
CA TYR A 53 9.93 -13.08 -9.88
C TYR A 53 10.09 -11.84 -10.75
N THR A 54 10.38 -12.04 -12.03
CA THR A 54 10.58 -10.96 -12.99
C THR A 54 9.50 -10.92 -14.06
N SER A 55 8.65 -11.96 -14.12
CA SER A 55 7.49 -12.04 -15.01
C SER A 55 6.43 -12.97 -14.41
N VAL A 56 5.22 -12.93 -14.96
CA VAL A 56 4.15 -13.86 -14.58
C VAL A 56 4.53 -15.31 -14.90
N ASP A 57 5.23 -15.51 -16.01
CA ASP A 57 5.56 -16.88 -16.50
C ASP A 57 6.61 -17.56 -15.62
N ASN A 58 7.53 -16.83 -15.02
CA ASN A 58 8.53 -17.37 -14.11
C ASN A 58 8.09 -17.37 -12.64
N THR A 59 6.81 -17.14 -12.39
CA THR A 59 6.22 -17.18 -11.05
C THR A 59 5.53 -18.53 -10.84
N PRO A 60 5.62 -19.17 -9.66
CA PRO A 60 4.88 -20.40 -9.34
C PRO A 60 3.38 -20.24 -9.55
N ASP A 61 2.70 -21.29 -10.03
CA ASP A 61 1.29 -21.21 -10.44
C ASP A 61 0.37 -20.65 -9.36
N GLN A 62 0.59 -21.01 -8.10
CA GLN A 62 -0.20 -20.49 -6.98
C GLN A 62 -0.03 -18.96 -6.75
N LEU A 63 1.07 -18.38 -7.22
CA LEU A 63 1.36 -16.94 -7.09
C LEU A 63 1.15 -16.17 -8.40
N LYS A 64 0.85 -16.83 -9.52
CA LYS A 64 0.57 -16.14 -10.81
C LYS A 64 -0.54 -15.11 -10.74
N PRO A 65 -1.66 -15.32 -10.01
CA PRO A 65 -2.67 -14.26 -9.85
C PRO A 65 -2.11 -13.01 -9.16
N LEU A 66 -1.27 -13.17 -8.13
CA LEU A 66 -0.57 -12.07 -7.47
C LEU A 66 0.42 -11.40 -8.43
N ALA A 67 1.22 -12.18 -9.15
CA ALA A 67 2.19 -11.67 -10.11
C ALA A 67 1.53 -10.80 -11.20
N LYS A 68 0.38 -11.23 -11.73
CA LYS A 68 -0.40 -10.44 -12.70
C LYS A 68 -0.78 -9.07 -12.14
N ARG A 69 -1.18 -8.99 -10.88
CA ARG A 69 -1.53 -7.74 -10.19
C ARG A 69 -0.29 -6.89 -9.95
N MET A 70 0.78 -7.47 -9.39
CA MET A 70 2.03 -6.75 -9.10
C MET A 70 2.68 -6.16 -10.36
N PHE A 71 2.71 -6.91 -11.46
CA PHE A 71 3.27 -6.40 -12.73
C PHE A 71 2.31 -5.49 -13.49
N GLY A 72 1.00 -5.77 -13.44
CA GLY A 72 -0.04 -5.02 -14.13
C GLY A 72 -0.47 -3.72 -13.46
N ALA A 73 -0.06 -3.47 -12.21
CA ALA A 73 -0.33 -2.20 -11.54
C ALA A 73 0.38 -1.04 -12.24
N ASN A 74 -0.31 0.09 -12.39
CA ASN A 74 0.28 1.35 -12.82
C ASN A 74 0.79 2.15 -11.61
N ALA A 75 0.16 1.99 -10.46
CA ALA A 75 0.53 2.68 -9.23
C ALA A 75 0.19 1.81 -8.01
N PHE A 76 0.88 2.07 -6.90
CA PHE A 76 0.65 1.44 -5.61
C PHE A 76 0.32 2.46 -4.54
N ILE A 77 -0.62 2.13 -3.65
CA ILE A 77 -0.78 2.78 -2.35
C ILE A 77 -0.36 1.76 -1.29
N VAL A 78 0.74 2.01 -0.61
CA VAL A 78 1.28 1.06 0.38
C VAL A 78 0.83 1.46 1.78
N VAL A 79 0.02 0.60 2.40
CA VAL A 79 -0.57 0.81 3.73
C VAL A 79 0.08 -0.14 4.74
N THR A 80 0.82 0.37 5.71
CA THR A 80 1.55 -0.45 6.68
C THR A 80 1.45 0.08 8.12
N PRO A 81 1.44 -0.79 9.13
CA PRO A 81 1.78 -0.37 10.50
C PRO A 81 3.29 -0.19 10.65
N GLU A 82 3.70 0.39 11.77
CA GLU A 82 5.11 0.48 12.15
C GLU A 82 5.50 -0.71 13.04
N TYR A 83 6.54 -1.44 12.65
CA TYR A 83 7.21 -2.48 13.45
C TYR A 83 8.65 -2.05 13.69
N ASN A 84 8.98 -1.66 14.94
CA ASN A 84 10.35 -1.27 15.35
C ASN A 84 10.99 -0.22 14.43
N GLY A 85 10.24 0.82 14.05
CA GLY A 85 10.74 1.92 13.24
C GLY A 85 10.71 1.68 11.73
N SER A 86 10.13 0.56 11.26
CA SER A 86 10.03 0.23 9.84
C SER A 86 8.65 -0.33 9.51
N TYR A 87 8.41 -0.60 8.22
CA TYR A 87 7.27 -1.37 7.74
C TYR A 87 7.41 -2.86 8.12
N THR A 88 6.38 -3.66 7.87
CA THR A 88 6.35 -5.06 8.31
C THR A 88 7.26 -5.98 7.49
N PRO A 89 7.76 -7.08 8.06
CA PRO A 89 8.49 -8.11 7.30
C PRO A 89 7.66 -8.72 6.16
N ALA A 90 6.34 -8.88 6.35
CA ALA A 90 5.46 -9.42 5.31
C ALA A 90 5.39 -8.51 4.08
N LEU A 91 5.32 -7.19 4.29
CA LEU A 91 5.37 -6.21 3.21
C LEU A 91 6.74 -6.22 2.50
N LYS A 92 7.82 -6.28 3.27
CA LYS A 92 9.18 -6.39 2.70
C LYS A 92 9.30 -7.63 1.85
N ASN A 93 8.90 -8.79 2.37
CA ASN A 93 8.95 -10.07 1.68
C ASN A 93 8.16 -10.06 0.36
N LEU A 94 6.98 -9.43 0.34
CA LEU A 94 6.20 -9.26 -0.90
C LEU A 94 7.01 -8.52 -1.97
N PHE A 95 7.54 -7.34 -1.65
CA PHE A 95 8.30 -6.55 -2.63
C PHE A 95 9.67 -7.16 -2.97
N ASP A 96 10.28 -7.94 -2.10
CA ASP A 96 11.52 -8.66 -2.41
C ASP A 96 11.29 -9.75 -3.46
N HIS A 97 10.11 -10.38 -3.47
CA HIS A 97 9.75 -11.35 -4.52
C HIS A 97 9.41 -10.67 -5.85
N PHE A 98 8.91 -9.44 -5.82
CA PHE A 98 8.49 -8.67 -7.00
C PHE A 98 9.26 -7.34 -7.10
N PRO A 99 10.59 -7.37 -7.30
CA PRO A 99 11.41 -6.16 -7.38
C PRO A 99 11.18 -5.41 -8.69
N LYS A 100 11.77 -4.22 -8.80
CA LYS A 100 11.78 -3.41 -10.03
C LYS A 100 10.38 -2.98 -10.49
N GLN A 101 9.70 -2.23 -9.65
CA GLN A 101 8.42 -1.59 -9.97
C GLN A 101 8.65 -0.24 -10.67
N MET A 102 9.43 -0.28 -11.74
CA MET A 102 9.94 0.90 -12.44
C MET A 102 8.81 1.80 -12.94
N HIS A 103 9.00 3.11 -12.75
CA HIS A 103 8.10 4.16 -13.21
C HIS A 103 6.68 4.10 -12.63
N LYS A 104 6.44 3.29 -11.60
CA LYS A 104 5.14 3.26 -10.91
C LYS A 104 5.11 4.28 -9.78
N THR A 105 3.98 4.96 -9.63
CA THR A 105 3.78 5.88 -8.51
C THR A 105 3.50 5.12 -7.22
N PHE A 106 4.11 5.57 -6.12
CA PHE A 106 3.91 5.02 -4.78
C PHE A 106 3.28 6.06 -3.85
N GLY A 107 2.05 5.82 -3.41
CA GLY A 107 1.43 6.51 -2.29
C GLY A 107 1.84 5.84 -0.98
N ILE A 108 2.33 6.64 -0.02
CA ILE A 108 2.82 6.12 1.27
C ILE A 108 1.80 6.40 2.35
N VAL A 109 1.34 5.31 2.99
CA VAL A 109 0.33 5.35 4.04
C VAL A 109 0.79 4.54 5.23
N THR A 110 0.81 5.16 6.40
CA THR A 110 1.11 4.48 7.66
C THR A 110 0.01 4.71 8.68
N ALA A 111 -0.18 3.75 9.58
CA ALA A 111 -1.17 3.85 10.62
C ALA A 111 -0.73 3.13 11.90
N SER A 112 -1.07 3.70 13.04
CA SER A 112 -0.92 3.05 14.34
C SER A 112 -2.00 3.52 15.32
N THR A 113 -2.20 2.75 16.39
CA THR A 113 -3.02 3.17 17.53
C THR A 113 -2.34 4.25 18.38
N GLY A 114 -1.01 4.40 18.24
CA GLY A 114 -0.23 5.42 18.92
C GLY A 114 -0.27 6.79 18.25
N SER A 115 0.25 7.80 18.93
CA SER A 115 0.21 9.21 18.52
C SER A 115 1.09 9.55 17.31
N LEU A 116 2.09 8.74 16.99
CA LEU A 116 3.00 9.00 15.86
C LEU A 116 2.50 8.43 14.53
N GLY A 117 1.41 7.65 14.50
CA GLY A 117 0.79 7.16 13.27
C GLY A 117 1.67 6.30 12.37
N GLY A 118 2.80 5.80 12.86
CA GLY A 118 3.76 5.04 12.05
C GLY A 118 4.75 5.91 11.27
N MET A 119 5.04 7.10 11.74
CA MET A 119 5.89 8.08 11.05
C MET A 119 7.27 7.55 10.66
N ARG A 120 7.92 6.71 11.50
CA ARG A 120 9.23 6.16 11.15
C ARG A 120 9.14 5.17 9.98
N ALA A 121 8.07 4.37 9.93
CA ALA A 121 7.85 3.45 8.82
C ALA A 121 7.63 4.20 7.50
N SER A 122 7.05 5.41 7.50
CA SER A 122 6.87 6.19 6.28
C SER A 122 8.20 6.57 5.63
N GLN A 123 9.22 6.90 6.44
CA GLN A 123 10.56 7.22 5.93
C GLN A 123 11.23 5.98 5.30
N GLN A 124 11.03 4.81 5.92
CA GLN A 124 11.56 3.56 5.36
C GLN A 124 10.83 3.15 4.07
N LEU A 125 9.53 3.46 3.94
CA LEU A 125 8.78 3.23 2.71
C LEU A 125 9.24 4.13 1.55
N LEU A 126 9.66 5.36 1.82
CA LEU A 126 10.28 6.23 0.80
C LEU A 126 11.53 5.55 0.21
N LEU A 127 12.40 5.04 1.08
CA LEU A 127 13.61 4.34 0.64
C LEU A 127 13.28 3.07 -0.13
N LEU A 128 12.26 2.31 0.29
CA LEU A 128 11.81 1.12 -0.42
C LEU A 128 11.29 1.47 -1.82
N ALA A 129 10.43 2.49 -1.95
CA ALA A 129 9.89 2.91 -3.25
C ALA A 129 11.00 3.29 -4.23
N LEU A 130 12.00 4.04 -3.78
CA LEU A 130 13.18 4.39 -4.59
C LEU A 130 14.02 3.15 -4.95
N ALA A 131 14.23 2.22 -4.01
CA ALA A 131 14.95 0.97 -4.26
C ALA A 131 14.24 0.07 -5.28
N LEU A 132 12.91 0.17 -5.39
CA LEU A 132 12.10 -0.51 -6.39
C LEU A 132 12.05 0.23 -7.73
N PHE A 133 12.79 1.34 -7.89
CA PHE A 133 12.74 2.25 -9.04
C PHE A 133 11.38 2.90 -9.27
N GLY A 134 10.57 3.01 -8.21
CA GLY A 134 9.29 3.70 -8.20
C GLY A 134 9.44 5.19 -7.92
N ILE A 135 8.34 5.91 -8.06
CA ILE A 135 8.25 7.36 -7.87
C ILE A 135 7.32 7.63 -6.70
N PRO A 136 7.85 7.90 -5.49
CA PRO A 136 7.00 8.17 -4.33
C PRO A 136 6.29 9.53 -4.46
N SER A 137 4.99 9.55 -4.13
CA SER A 137 4.25 10.79 -3.95
C SER A 137 4.77 11.51 -2.69
N PRO A 138 5.05 12.81 -2.76
CA PRO A 138 5.58 13.56 -1.64
C PRO A 138 4.56 13.73 -0.50
N TYR A 139 3.27 13.66 -0.79
CA TYR A 139 2.23 13.76 0.22
C TYR A 139 1.96 12.38 0.82
N MET A 140 2.35 12.18 2.09
CA MET A 140 2.18 10.92 2.81
C MET A 140 0.96 10.99 3.74
N LEU A 141 0.20 9.91 3.87
CA LEU A 141 -0.90 9.78 4.82
C LEU A 141 -0.44 9.09 6.10
N ILE A 142 -0.12 9.86 7.12
CA ILE A 142 0.27 9.34 8.44
C ILE A 142 -0.97 9.38 9.35
N THR A 143 -1.38 8.21 9.87
CA THR A 143 -2.65 8.05 10.57
C THR A 143 -2.45 7.62 12.03
N PRO A 144 -2.38 8.58 12.98
CA PRO A 144 -2.38 8.27 14.40
C PRO A 144 -3.78 7.86 14.89
N ALA A 145 -3.85 7.13 16.00
CA ALA A 145 -5.08 6.70 16.64
C ALA A 145 -6.09 6.08 15.66
N ILE A 146 -5.61 5.19 14.79
CA ILE A 146 -6.37 4.58 13.69
C ILE A 146 -7.65 3.89 14.16
N ASP A 147 -7.62 3.25 15.33
CA ASP A 147 -8.74 2.56 15.96
C ASP A 147 -9.91 3.50 16.33
N LYS A 148 -9.64 4.79 16.50
CA LYS A 148 -10.63 5.84 16.75
C LYS A 148 -11.13 6.52 15.47
N LYS A 149 -10.39 6.37 14.37
CA LYS A 149 -10.71 7.03 13.09
C LYS A 149 -11.52 6.17 12.15
N PHE A 150 -11.41 4.84 12.24
CA PHE A 150 -12.10 3.92 11.35
C PHE A 150 -12.70 2.74 12.11
N ASP A 151 -13.93 2.37 11.77
CA ASP A 151 -14.56 1.15 12.25
C ASP A 151 -13.98 -0.11 11.59
N LYS A 152 -14.48 -1.30 11.98
CA LYS A 152 -14.00 -2.58 11.43
C LYS A 152 -14.33 -2.77 9.94
N GLN A 153 -15.33 -2.07 9.43
CA GLN A 153 -15.78 -2.08 8.04
C GLN A 153 -15.05 -1.05 7.18
N GLY A 154 -14.14 -0.28 7.77
CA GLY A 154 -13.40 0.78 7.08
C GLY A 154 -14.20 2.08 6.93
N ASN A 155 -15.29 2.28 7.67
CA ASN A 155 -16.00 3.56 7.62
C ASN A 155 -15.28 4.60 8.48
N LEU A 156 -15.23 5.85 7.99
CA LEU A 156 -14.60 6.97 8.69
C LEU A 156 -15.50 7.43 9.85
N LEU A 157 -14.99 7.33 11.07
CA LEU A 157 -15.64 7.80 12.29
C LEU A 157 -15.28 9.25 12.61
N ASP A 158 -14.02 9.62 12.40
CA ASP A 158 -13.50 10.97 12.65
C ASP A 158 -13.54 11.82 11.38
N GLN A 159 -14.64 12.56 11.18
CA GLN A 159 -14.83 13.39 9.99
C GLN A 159 -13.78 14.51 9.86
N SER A 160 -13.13 14.93 10.93
CA SER A 160 -12.05 15.93 10.86
C SER A 160 -10.84 15.44 10.05
N PHE A 161 -10.69 14.12 9.92
CA PHE A 161 -9.59 13.50 9.17
C PHE A 161 -9.86 13.41 7.65
N HIS A 162 -11.08 13.69 7.21
CA HIS A 162 -11.48 13.58 5.80
C HIS A 162 -10.61 14.45 4.87
N ASN A 163 -10.36 15.71 5.25
CA ASN A 163 -9.54 16.63 4.44
C ASN A 163 -8.10 16.12 4.26
N THR A 164 -7.53 15.49 5.29
CA THR A 164 -6.19 14.90 5.21
C THR A 164 -6.15 13.76 4.18
N ILE A 165 -7.18 12.92 4.17
CA ILE A 165 -7.30 11.83 3.18
C ILE A 165 -7.53 12.40 1.78
N HIS A 166 -8.40 13.39 1.65
CA HIS A 166 -8.68 14.03 0.36
C HIS A 166 -7.42 14.63 -0.25
N ASN A 167 -6.62 15.37 0.52
CA ASN A 167 -5.37 15.96 0.06
C ASN A 167 -4.37 14.88 -0.37
N PHE A 168 -4.22 13.79 0.42
CA PHE A 168 -3.39 12.66 0.04
C PHE A 168 -3.84 12.04 -1.29
N ALA A 169 -5.13 11.76 -1.44
CA ALA A 169 -5.67 11.15 -2.65
C ALA A 169 -5.48 12.05 -3.87
N THR A 170 -5.74 13.35 -3.72
CA THR A 170 -5.58 14.35 -4.81
C THR A 170 -4.12 14.39 -5.29
N GLU A 171 -3.17 14.52 -4.39
CA GLU A 171 -1.75 14.62 -4.75
C GLU A 171 -1.20 13.30 -5.31
N PHE A 172 -1.63 12.16 -4.76
CA PHE A 172 -1.28 10.85 -5.29
C PHE A 172 -1.81 10.65 -6.72
N LEU A 173 -3.09 10.94 -6.95
CA LEU A 173 -3.72 10.80 -8.27
C LEU A 173 -3.11 11.75 -9.28
N TRP A 174 -2.86 13.02 -8.88
CA TRP A 174 -2.20 14.00 -9.73
C TRP A 174 -0.87 13.47 -10.29
N LEU A 175 -0.05 12.83 -9.43
CA LEU A 175 1.22 12.24 -9.84
C LEU A 175 1.02 10.96 -10.66
N ALA A 176 0.16 10.05 -10.19
CA ALA A 176 -0.05 8.73 -10.81
C ALA A 176 -0.58 8.86 -12.25
N GLU A 177 -1.50 9.80 -12.50
CA GLU A 177 -2.06 10.04 -13.82
C GLU A 177 -1.03 10.63 -14.81
N ARG A 178 -0.09 11.43 -14.34
CA ARG A 178 0.97 12.01 -15.18
C ARG A 178 2.10 11.03 -15.49
N VAL A 179 2.39 10.15 -14.54
CA VAL A 179 3.44 9.12 -14.71
C VAL A 179 2.92 7.93 -15.52
N GLY A 180 1.62 7.60 -15.35
CA GLY A 180 1.00 6.46 -16.01
C GLY A 180 0.34 6.77 -17.37
N ALA A 181 0.50 8.01 -17.87
CA ALA A 181 -0.06 8.47 -19.15
C ALA A 181 0.74 7.94 -20.36
#